data_dfec3de47c06e55e0ac2e7c0cb4d34a8
#
_entry.id   dfec3de47c06e55e0ac2e7c0cb4d34a8
#
_cell.length_a   1.000
_cell.length_b   1.000
_cell.length_c   1.000
_cell.angle_alpha   90.00
_cell.angle_beta   90.00
_cell.angle_gamma   90.00
#
_symmetry.space_group_name_H-M   'P 1'
#
loop_
_entity.id
_entity.type
_entity.pdbx_description
1 polymer ?
#
loop_
_entity_poly.entity_id
_entity_poly.type
_entity_poly.pdbx_seq_one_letter_code
_entity_poly.pdbx_strand_id
1 'polypeptide(L)'
;MTTSTDTTPILFPAYEHPIKMVVCDLDGTLVQSDLNVSDAVLDTIQAVSQAGVKVVIATGRMFPSALPYVKRLGLDTPVICYQGAIVRDSQADFALRYSNPVPLDLAKEIVGYCQSQGIHINVYVNDVLHSQPHDIYVDEYKRTSSIEPVLLDDVLSILQADAPPKMVVINNDPAVLEAVRGYLLETYGAERIGVCKSRHNFLELTAPDVSKWSAVVALAEQWGILPQEVMCLGDEENDVAMLAGDGLGLAMANGPLAVQRKAKGIVPHILEDGAAQAMRHYVLAK
;
A
#
# COMPACT_ATOMS: atom_id res chain seq x y z
N MET A 1 13.55 -23.01 -24.13
CA MET A 1 12.68 -23.74 -23.18
C MET A 1 13.24 -23.46 -21.78
N THR A 2 12.79 -22.40 -21.16
CA THR A 2 13.12 -22.09 -19.76
C THR A 2 12.04 -22.75 -18.91
N THR A 3 12.42 -23.78 -18.19
CA THR A 3 11.59 -24.45 -17.19
C THR A 3 11.29 -23.44 -16.08
N SER A 4 10.12 -22.85 -16.07
CA SER A 4 9.56 -22.18 -14.89
C SER A 4 9.44 -23.25 -13.80
N THR A 5 10.33 -23.22 -12.83
CA THR A 5 10.15 -23.96 -11.59
C THR A 5 8.98 -23.33 -10.87
N ASP A 6 7.82 -23.95 -10.98
CA ASP A 6 6.60 -23.60 -10.23
C ASP A 6 6.82 -24.02 -8.76
N THR A 7 7.65 -23.23 -8.05
CA THR A 7 7.92 -23.46 -6.63
C THR A 7 6.75 -22.91 -5.84
N THR A 8 5.95 -23.82 -5.28
CA THR A 8 4.93 -23.45 -4.27
C THR A 8 5.65 -22.73 -3.12
N PRO A 9 5.23 -21.51 -2.74
CA PRO A 9 5.85 -20.77 -1.63
C PRO A 9 5.79 -21.58 -0.33
N ILE A 10 6.90 -21.56 0.40
CA ILE A 10 7.06 -22.35 1.63
C ILE A 10 6.46 -21.58 2.81
N LEU A 11 5.69 -22.27 3.66
CA LEU A 11 5.20 -21.72 4.92
C LEU A 11 6.39 -21.53 5.89
N PHE A 12 6.60 -20.28 6.37
CA PHE A 12 7.72 -19.92 7.24
C PHE A 12 9.10 -20.41 6.72
N PRO A 13 9.59 -19.89 5.58
CA PRO A 13 10.89 -20.28 5.05
C PRO A 13 12.02 -19.95 6.04
N ALA A 14 13.10 -20.76 6.03
CA ALA A 14 14.29 -20.43 6.81
C ALA A 14 14.86 -19.07 6.38
N TYR A 15 15.28 -18.26 7.35
CA TYR A 15 15.87 -16.95 7.11
C TYR A 15 17.05 -16.69 8.06
N GLU A 16 18.20 -16.31 7.50
CA GLU A 16 19.45 -16.23 8.25
C GLU A 16 19.78 -14.85 8.82
N HIS A 17 19.16 -13.79 8.26
CA HIS A 17 19.42 -12.42 8.72
C HIS A 17 18.54 -12.08 9.94
N PRO A 18 19.07 -11.30 10.91
CA PRO A 18 18.27 -10.80 12.01
C PRO A 18 17.25 -9.78 11.48
N ILE A 19 16.00 -9.87 11.93
CA ILE A 19 14.99 -8.87 11.60
C ILE A 19 15.14 -7.68 12.54
N LYS A 20 15.34 -6.48 11.97
CA LYS A 20 15.42 -5.20 12.69
C LYS A 20 14.24 -4.28 12.39
N MET A 21 13.54 -4.54 11.29
CA MET A 21 12.36 -3.79 10.87
C MET A 21 11.30 -4.75 10.34
N VAL A 22 10.07 -4.57 10.78
CA VAL A 22 8.88 -5.26 10.27
C VAL A 22 8.01 -4.23 9.58
N VAL A 23 7.63 -4.49 8.34
CA VAL A 23 6.74 -3.65 7.55
C VAL A 23 5.47 -4.43 7.25
N CYS A 24 4.34 -3.84 7.59
CA CYS A 24 3.05 -4.47 7.37
C CYS A 24 2.15 -3.58 6.52
N ASP A 25 1.49 -4.19 5.52
CA ASP A 25 0.28 -3.58 4.99
C ASP A 25 -0.83 -3.59 6.04
N LEU A 26 -1.88 -2.79 5.81
CA LEU A 26 -3.05 -2.73 6.70
C LEU A 26 -4.16 -3.68 6.24
N ASP A 27 -4.74 -3.39 5.09
CA ASP A 27 -5.99 -4.02 4.62
C ASP A 27 -5.74 -5.43 4.10
N GLY A 28 -6.34 -6.44 4.72
CA GLY A 28 -6.09 -7.83 4.36
C GLY A 28 -4.84 -8.45 5.00
N THR A 29 -4.02 -7.64 5.69
CA THR A 29 -2.80 -8.08 6.39
C THR A 29 -2.93 -7.95 7.91
N LEU A 30 -3.18 -6.75 8.44
CA LEU A 30 -3.40 -6.49 9.87
C LEU A 30 -4.86 -6.19 10.19
N VAL A 31 -5.60 -5.61 9.23
CA VAL A 31 -6.98 -5.17 9.39
C VAL A 31 -7.88 -6.10 8.58
N GLN A 32 -8.84 -6.73 9.27
CA GLN A 32 -9.83 -7.61 8.65
C GLN A 32 -10.88 -6.80 7.88
N SER A 33 -11.78 -7.50 7.18
CA SER A 33 -12.85 -6.89 6.38
C SER A 33 -13.81 -5.99 7.18
N ASP A 34 -13.90 -6.19 8.48
CA ASP A 34 -14.69 -5.39 9.44
C ASP A 34 -13.92 -4.20 10.02
N LEU A 35 -12.71 -3.93 9.53
CA LEU A 35 -11.79 -2.89 9.97
C LEU A 35 -11.30 -3.04 11.42
N ASN A 36 -11.40 -4.24 11.99
CA ASN A 36 -10.87 -4.57 13.30
C ASN A 36 -9.46 -5.18 13.21
N VAL A 37 -8.66 -4.89 14.23
CA VAL A 37 -7.36 -5.52 14.48
C VAL A 37 -7.53 -6.48 15.65
N SER A 38 -7.07 -7.73 15.52
CA SER A 38 -7.17 -8.72 16.59
C SER A 38 -6.25 -8.37 17.77
N ASP A 39 -6.63 -8.81 18.99
CA ASP A 39 -5.79 -8.65 20.17
C ASP A 39 -4.44 -9.36 20.01
N ALA A 40 -4.41 -10.51 19.33
CA ALA A 40 -3.18 -11.24 19.03
C ALA A 40 -2.19 -10.42 18.19
N VAL A 41 -2.68 -9.65 17.21
CA VAL A 41 -1.86 -8.73 16.42
C VAL A 41 -1.39 -7.55 17.26
N LEU A 42 -2.28 -6.93 18.05
CA LEU A 42 -1.94 -5.81 18.95
C LEU A 42 -0.83 -6.19 19.93
N ASP A 43 -1.02 -7.29 20.66
CA ASP A 43 -0.05 -7.78 21.67
C ASP A 43 1.30 -8.13 21.03
N THR A 44 1.26 -8.73 19.82
CA THR A 44 2.48 -9.14 19.11
C THR A 44 3.26 -7.92 18.61
N ILE A 45 2.61 -6.92 18.03
CA ILE A 45 3.24 -5.68 17.60
C ILE A 45 3.90 -4.97 18.80
N GLN A 46 3.21 -4.91 19.92
CA GLN A 46 3.76 -4.32 21.13
C GLN A 46 5.01 -5.08 21.61
N ALA A 47 4.97 -6.41 21.64
CA ALA A 47 6.11 -7.25 22.04
C ALA A 47 7.31 -7.08 21.10
N VAL A 48 7.07 -7.02 19.77
CA VAL A 48 8.10 -6.78 18.75
C VAL A 48 8.75 -5.40 18.93
N SER A 49 7.94 -4.36 19.17
CA SER A 49 8.44 -3.00 19.43
C SER A 49 9.27 -2.96 20.72
N GLN A 50 8.84 -3.65 21.80
CA GLN A 50 9.59 -3.77 23.06
C GLN A 50 10.91 -4.53 22.90
N ALA A 51 10.99 -5.47 21.94
CA ALA A 51 12.23 -6.15 21.59
C ALA A 51 13.21 -5.25 20.77
N GLY A 52 12.86 -3.98 20.52
CA GLY A 52 13.68 -3.01 19.82
C GLY A 52 13.60 -3.08 18.28
N VAL A 53 12.69 -3.87 17.73
CA VAL A 53 12.45 -3.97 16.29
C VAL A 53 11.47 -2.89 15.86
N LYS A 54 11.79 -2.17 14.79
CA LYS A 54 10.93 -1.12 14.23
C LYS A 54 9.73 -1.75 13.53
N VAL A 55 8.51 -1.39 13.93
CA VAL A 55 7.29 -1.80 13.22
C VAL A 55 6.74 -0.62 12.44
N VAL A 56 6.57 -0.76 11.12
CA VAL A 56 6.16 0.30 10.20
C VAL A 56 4.93 -0.15 9.42
N ILE A 57 3.98 0.74 9.25
CA ILE A 57 2.83 0.54 8.37
C ILE A 57 3.16 1.08 6.98
N ALA A 58 2.91 0.26 5.93
CA ALA A 58 3.02 0.65 4.53
C ALA A 58 1.69 0.37 3.81
N THR A 59 0.93 1.40 3.49
CA THR A 59 -0.43 1.26 3.00
C THR A 59 -0.73 2.11 1.77
N GLY A 60 -1.69 1.68 0.96
CA GLY A 60 -2.30 2.50 -0.09
C GLY A 60 -3.23 3.60 0.43
N ARG A 61 -3.60 3.56 1.70
CA ARG A 61 -4.48 4.57 2.32
C ARG A 61 -3.82 5.95 2.34
N MET A 62 -4.65 6.99 2.32
CA MET A 62 -4.24 8.35 2.65
C MET A 62 -3.90 8.47 4.14
N PHE A 63 -3.01 9.40 4.50
CA PHE A 63 -2.53 9.53 5.86
C PHE A 63 -3.64 9.70 6.92
N PRO A 64 -4.66 10.58 6.73
CA PRO A 64 -5.77 10.71 7.68
C PRO A 64 -6.55 9.41 7.91
N SER A 65 -6.66 8.54 6.88
CA SER A 65 -7.34 7.25 6.99
C SER A 65 -6.48 6.18 7.67
N ALA A 66 -5.15 6.25 7.53
CA ALA A 66 -4.21 5.31 8.15
C ALA A 66 -3.95 5.62 9.64
N LEU A 67 -3.89 6.90 10.00
CA LEU A 67 -3.48 7.37 11.32
C LEU A 67 -4.27 6.76 12.51
N PRO A 68 -5.61 6.59 12.45
CA PRO A 68 -6.34 5.93 13.53
C PRO A 68 -5.86 4.51 13.83
N TYR A 69 -5.47 3.74 12.80
CA TYR A 69 -4.93 2.39 12.96
C TYR A 69 -3.54 2.41 13.57
N VAL A 70 -2.67 3.31 13.10
CA VAL A 70 -1.32 3.47 13.64
C VAL A 70 -1.36 3.80 15.14
N LYS A 71 -2.27 4.69 15.54
CA LYS A 71 -2.52 5.03 16.94
C LYS A 71 -3.05 3.84 17.75
N ARG A 72 -3.99 3.06 17.18
CA ARG A 72 -4.53 1.86 17.82
C ARG A 72 -3.47 0.79 18.02
N LEU A 73 -2.54 0.64 17.05
CA LEU A 73 -1.40 -0.27 17.12
C LEU A 73 -0.31 0.21 18.10
N GLY A 74 -0.42 1.41 18.64
CA GLY A 74 0.55 2.00 19.57
C GLY A 74 1.90 2.30 18.94
N LEU A 75 1.92 2.55 17.62
CA LEU A 75 3.16 2.81 16.87
C LEU A 75 3.53 4.30 16.89
N ASP A 76 4.83 4.55 17.07
CA ASP A 76 5.45 5.88 17.01
C ASP A 76 6.35 6.07 15.76
N THR A 77 6.46 5.04 14.93
CA THR A 77 7.23 5.06 13.69
C THR A 77 6.52 5.87 12.60
N PRO A 78 7.25 6.41 11.61
CA PRO A 78 6.64 7.00 10.42
C PRO A 78 5.74 6.02 9.69
N VAL A 79 4.74 6.56 8.99
CA VAL A 79 3.77 5.81 8.19
C VAL A 79 4.08 6.02 6.72
N ILE A 80 4.16 4.93 5.97
CA ILE A 80 4.25 4.92 4.52
C ILE A 80 2.82 4.89 3.97
N CYS A 81 2.40 5.95 3.30
CA CYS A 81 1.06 6.15 2.77
C CYS A 81 1.06 6.31 1.25
N TYR A 82 -0.14 6.29 0.63
CA TYR A 82 -0.31 6.53 -0.81
C TYR A 82 0.59 5.62 -1.66
N GLN A 83 0.64 4.33 -1.34
CA GLN A 83 1.47 3.32 -2.03
C GLN A 83 2.99 3.56 -1.92
N GLY A 84 3.45 4.40 -1.00
CA GLY A 84 4.85 4.80 -0.88
C GLY A 84 5.15 6.21 -1.39
N ALA A 85 4.16 6.90 -1.95
CA ALA A 85 4.36 8.29 -2.43
C ALA A 85 4.63 9.28 -1.30
N ILE A 86 4.17 8.99 -0.09
CA ILE A 86 4.36 9.83 1.10
C ILE A 86 4.86 8.99 2.27
N VAL A 87 5.86 9.51 2.98
CA VAL A 87 6.25 9.05 4.32
C VAL A 87 6.07 10.22 5.29
N ARG A 88 5.31 9.98 6.35
CA ARG A 88 4.96 11.03 7.32
C ARG A 88 5.08 10.52 8.75
N ASP A 89 5.54 11.37 9.67
CA ASP A 89 5.57 11.03 11.09
C ASP A 89 4.16 10.80 11.63
N SER A 90 4.03 9.83 12.54
CA SER A 90 2.77 9.52 13.23
C SER A 90 2.55 10.34 14.49
N GLN A 91 3.57 11.06 14.92
CA GLN A 91 3.58 11.88 16.14
C GLN A 91 3.15 13.34 15.90
N ALA A 92 3.13 14.12 16.94
CA ALA A 92 2.40 15.38 17.11
C ALA A 92 2.46 16.42 15.97
N ASP A 93 3.55 16.52 15.25
CA ASP A 93 3.71 17.48 14.16
C ASP A 93 3.39 16.89 12.77
N PHE A 94 3.25 15.55 12.68
CA PHE A 94 3.00 14.82 11.43
C PHE A 94 3.94 15.25 10.30
N ALA A 95 5.22 15.46 10.61
CA ALA A 95 6.20 15.98 9.67
C ALA A 95 6.30 15.14 8.41
N LEU A 96 6.30 15.80 7.26
CA LEU A 96 6.51 15.15 5.97
C LEU A 96 8.01 14.80 5.83
N ARG A 97 8.34 13.50 5.75
CA ARG A 97 9.72 13.00 5.58
C ARG A 97 10.08 12.77 4.12
N TYR A 98 9.10 12.38 3.33
CA TYR A 98 9.29 12.08 1.91
C TYR A 98 7.99 12.32 1.14
N SER A 99 8.12 12.83 -0.09
CA SER A 99 7.00 12.99 -1.03
C SER A 99 7.50 12.82 -2.46
N ASN A 100 6.81 11.97 -3.22
CA ASN A 100 7.03 11.78 -4.66
C ASN A 100 5.66 11.75 -5.37
N PRO A 101 5.07 12.92 -5.66
CA PRO A 101 3.76 13.01 -6.28
C PRO A 101 3.82 12.73 -7.79
N VAL A 102 2.67 12.40 -8.38
CA VAL A 102 2.51 12.35 -9.85
C VAL A 102 2.75 13.76 -10.42
N PRO A 103 3.58 13.93 -11.47
CA PRO A 103 3.78 15.23 -12.08
C PRO A 103 2.46 15.92 -12.42
N LEU A 104 2.34 17.20 -12.09
CA LEU A 104 1.07 17.93 -12.16
C LEU A 104 0.46 17.99 -13.57
N ASP A 105 1.29 18.16 -14.58
CA ASP A 105 0.89 18.15 -16.00
C ASP A 105 0.33 16.76 -16.39
N LEU A 106 1.00 15.70 -16.02
CA LEU A 106 0.55 14.33 -16.25
C LEU A 106 -0.75 14.02 -15.50
N ALA A 107 -0.87 14.46 -14.24
CA ALA A 107 -2.10 14.30 -13.48
C ALA A 107 -3.30 14.98 -14.16
N LYS A 108 -3.10 16.19 -14.70
CA LYS A 108 -4.13 16.91 -15.47
C LYS A 108 -4.57 16.16 -16.73
N GLU A 109 -3.62 15.64 -17.47
CA GLU A 109 -3.90 14.85 -18.69
C GLU A 109 -4.71 13.59 -18.35
N ILE A 110 -4.32 12.86 -17.31
CA ILE A 110 -5.01 11.62 -16.88
C ILE A 110 -6.42 11.92 -16.38
N VAL A 111 -6.59 12.93 -15.52
CA VAL A 111 -7.92 13.31 -15.00
C VAL A 111 -8.81 13.77 -16.16
N GLY A 112 -8.30 14.60 -17.08
CA GLY A 112 -9.03 15.03 -18.27
C GLY A 112 -9.46 13.87 -19.17
N TYR A 113 -8.58 12.87 -19.36
CA TYR A 113 -8.93 11.64 -20.07
C TYR A 113 -10.06 10.89 -19.38
N CYS A 114 -9.94 10.61 -18.07
CA CYS A 114 -10.97 9.89 -17.33
C CYS A 114 -12.33 10.60 -17.39
N GLN A 115 -12.35 11.92 -17.18
CA GLN A 115 -13.59 12.73 -17.28
C GLN A 115 -14.20 12.66 -18.68
N SER A 116 -13.38 12.76 -19.76
CA SER A 116 -13.85 12.69 -21.15
C SER A 116 -14.48 11.34 -21.51
N GLN A 117 -14.05 10.27 -20.85
CA GLN A 117 -14.55 8.91 -21.06
C GLN A 117 -15.66 8.52 -20.05
N GLY A 118 -16.07 9.41 -19.15
CA GLY A 118 -17.03 9.10 -18.07
C GLY A 118 -16.52 8.05 -17.08
N ILE A 119 -15.20 7.99 -16.88
CA ILE A 119 -14.54 7.06 -15.98
C ILE A 119 -14.34 7.74 -14.62
N HIS A 120 -14.77 7.08 -13.55
CA HIS A 120 -14.62 7.58 -12.19
C HIS A 120 -13.15 7.62 -11.77
N ILE A 121 -12.71 8.78 -11.27
CA ILE A 121 -11.37 8.98 -10.74
C ILE A 121 -11.40 9.78 -9.44
N ASN A 122 -10.77 9.22 -8.41
CA ASN A 122 -10.49 9.89 -7.15
C ASN A 122 -9.11 10.56 -7.21
N VAL A 123 -9.01 11.80 -6.79
CA VAL A 123 -7.77 12.58 -6.77
C VAL A 123 -7.49 13.06 -5.36
N TYR A 124 -6.26 12.83 -4.89
CA TYR A 124 -5.83 13.21 -3.54
C TYR A 124 -4.90 14.40 -3.61
N VAL A 125 -5.25 15.49 -2.96
CA VAL A 125 -4.43 16.70 -2.85
C VAL A 125 -4.47 17.19 -1.40
N ASN A 126 -3.32 17.45 -0.80
CA ASN A 126 -3.17 17.97 0.56
C ASN A 126 -3.95 17.16 1.63
N ASP A 127 -3.86 15.83 1.55
CA ASP A 127 -4.61 14.90 2.43
C ASP A 127 -6.15 15.06 2.35
N VAL A 128 -6.67 15.61 1.26
CA VAL A 128 -8.09 15.70 0.94
C VAL A 128 -8.40 14.84 -0.28
N LEU A 129 -9.44 14.02 -0.15
CA LEU A 129 -9.99 13.23 -1.26
C LEU A 129 -10.98 14.09 -2.04
N HIS A 130 -10.77 14.19 -3.35
CA HIS A 130 -11.69 14.85 -4.29
C HIS A 130 -12.28 13.81 -5.24
N SER A 131 -13.57 13.93 -5.53
CA SER A 131 -14.29 12.99 -6.38
C SER A 131 -15.42 13.69 -7.14
N GLN A 132 -15.93 13.05 -8.20
CA GLN A 132 -17.10 13.53 -8.92
C GLN A 132 -18.39 13.22 -8.12
N PRO A 133 -19.41 14.09 -8.14
CA PRO A 133 -20.69 13.83 -7.50
C PRO A 133 -21.50 12.74 -8.23
N HIS A 134 -22.51 12.21 -7.55
CA HIS A 134 -23.52 11.32 -8.11
C HIS A 134 -23.03 10.00 -8.74
N ASP A 135 -21.94 9.45 -8.22
CA ASP A 135 -21.40 8.17 -8.67
C ASP A 135 -21.52 7.10 -7.56
N ILE A 136 -21.90 5.87 -7.98
CA ILE A 136 -22.00 4.72 -7.06
C ILE A 136 -20.66 4.43 -6.35
N TYR A 137 -19.54 4.77 -7.00
CA TYR A 137 -18.19 4.55 -6.47
C TYR A 137 -17.85 5.48 -5.32
N VAL A 138 -18.48 6.65 -5.23
CA VAL A 138 -18.33 7.57 -4.08
C VAL A 138 -18.78 6.91 -2.80
N ASP A 139 -20.00 6.32 -2.79
CA ASP A 139 -20.55 5.66 -1.61
C ASP A 139 -19.79 4.37 -1.26
N GLU A 140 -19.33 3.65 -2.27
CA GLU A 140 -18.50 2.46 -2.07
C GLU A 140 -17.16 2.85 -1.43
N TYR A 141 -16.52 3.91 -1.93
CA TYR A 141 -15.26 4.38 -1.39
C TYR A 141 -15.40 4.91 0.05
N LYS A 142 -16.44 5.66 0.35
CA LYS A 142 -16.75 6.12 1.73
C LYS A 142 -16.83 4.96 2.72
N ARG A 143 -17.53 3.88 2.35
CA ARG A 143 -17.70 2.70 3.21
C ARG A 143 -16.38 1.99 3.51
N THR A 144 -15.45 1.98 2.55
CA THR A 144 -14.19 1.25 2.66
C THR A 144 -13.06 2.09 3.26
N SER A 145 -13.04 3.40 3.01
CA SER A 145 -11.97 4.30 3.48
C SER A 145 -12.32 5.03 4.79
N SER A 146 -13.61 5.13 5.13
CA SER A 146 -14.13 6.00 6.20
C SER A 146 -13.78 7.48 5.99
N ILE A 147 -13.58 7.90 4.73
CA ILE A 147 -13.25 9.27 4.34
C ILE A 147 -14.41 9.87 3.55
N GLU A 148 -14.82 11.08 3.92
CA GLU A 148 -15.78 11.88 3.19
C GLU A 148 -15.07 12.66 2.08
N PRO A 149 -15.36 12.42 0.78
CA PRO A 149 -14.75 13.17 -0.31
C PRO A 149 -15.36 14.57 -0.44
N VAL A 150 -14.52 15.50 -0.89
CA VAL A 150 -15.02 16.78 -1.43
C VAL A 150 -15.50 16.51 -2.85
N LEU A 151 -16.79 16.72 -3.09
CA LEU A 151 -17.41 16.46 -4.38
C LEU A 151 -17.33 17.71 -5.27
N LEU A 152 -16.85 17.52 -6.49
CA LEU A 152 -16.65 18.59 -7.47
C LEU A 152 -17.16 18.15 -8.85
N ASP A 153 -17.94 18.99 -9.52
CA ASP A 153 -18.37 18.74 -10.91
C ASP A 153 -17.18 18.65 -11.86
N ASP A 154 -16.15 19.41 -11.59
CA ASP A 154 -14.88 19.36 -12.31
C ASP A 154 -13.72 19.09 -11.34
N VAL A 155 -13.30 17.83 -11.23
CA VAL A 155 -12.17 17.42 -10.38
C VAL A 155 -10.84 17.95 -10.91
N LEU A 156 -10.73 18.27 -12.21
CA LEU A 156 -9.54 18.88 -12.78
C LEU A 156 -9.23 20.24 -12.16
N SER A 157 -10.25 20.95 -11.68
CA SER A 157 -10.12 22.29 -11.08
C SER A 157 -9.20 22.36 -9.85
N ILE A 158 -9.00 21.25 -9.13
CA ILE A 158 -8.11 21.22 -7.95
C ILE A 158 -6.63 21.13 -8.30
N LEU A 159 -6.30 20.69 -9.52
CA LEU A 159 -4.92 20.50 -9.96
C LEU A 159 -4.32 21.82 -10.46
N GLN A 160 -4.30 22.87 -9.63
CA GLN A 160 -3.77 24.17 -9.98
C GLN A 160 -2.28 24.31 -9.65
N ALA A 161 -1.88 23.99 -8.43
CA ALA A 161 -0.52 24.15 -7.94
C ALA A 161 0.05 22.86 -7.31
N ASP A 162 -0.81 22.08 -6.65
CA ASP A 162 -0.38 20.91 -5.88
C ASP A 162 -0.56 19.63 -6.68
N ALA A 163 0.51 18.87 -6.79
CA ALA A 163 0.55 17.59 -7.47
C ALA A 163 0.00 16.47 -6.55
N PRO A 164 -0.86 15.58 -7.05
CA PRO A 164 -1.43 14.51 -6.23
C PRO A 164 -0.38 13.41 -5.95
N PRO A 165 -0.23 12.95 -4.70
CA PRO A 165 0.63 11.80 -4.41
C PRO A 165 0.10 10.52 -5.07
N LYS A 166 -1.21 10.45 -5.30
CA LYS A 166 -1.89 9.31 -5.89
C LYS A 166 -3.21 9.75 -6.52
N MET A 167 -3.64 9.00 -7.53
CA MET A 167 -5.01 9.00 -8.05
C MET A 167 -5.53 7.56 -8.09
N VAL A 168 -6.83 7.36 -8.07
CA VAL A 168 -7.46 6.02 -8.14
C VAL A 168 -8.59 6.03 -9.14
N VAL A 169 -8.46 5.21 -10.18
CA VAL A 169 -9.59 4.89 -11.07
C VAL A 169 -10.38 3.75 -10.44
N ILE A 170 -11.69 3.90 -10.35
CA ILE A 170 -12.58 2.90 -9.75
C ILE A 170 -13.58 2.45 -10.80
N ASN A 171 -13.67 1.14 -11.03
CA ASN A 171 -14.69 0.57 -11.89
C ASN A 171 -14.93 -0.91 -11.53
N ASN A 172 -16.21 -1.31 -11.46
CA ASN A 172 -16.57 -2.70 -11.16
C ASN A 172 -16.44 -3.63 -12.37
N ASP A 173 -16.24 -3.09 -13.58
CA ASP A 173 -15.91 -3.87 -14.77
C ASP A 173 -14.37 -3.94 -14.92
N PRO A 174 -13.78 -5.14 -14.76
CA PRO A 174 -12.34 -5.33 -14.93
C PRO A 174 -11.83 -4.97 -16.33
N ALA A 175 -12.67 -5.09 -17.36
CA ALA A 175 -12.29 -4.75 -18.73
C ALA A 175 -12.05 -3.26 -18.90
N VAL A 176 -12.82 -2.42 -18.22
CA VAL A 176 -12.60 -0.95 -18.20
C VAL A 176 -11.27 -0.62 -17.52
N LEU A 177 -10.97 -1.25 -16.38
CA LEU A 177 -9.69 -1.02 -15.69
C LEU A 177 -8.48 -1.46 -16.53
N GLU A 178 -8.57 -2.61 -17.21
CA GLU A 178 -7.50 -3.07 -18.11
C GLU A 178 -7.36 -2.16 -19.35
N ALA A 179 -8.46 -1.65 -19.90
CA ALA A 179 -8.41 -0.68 -20.98
C ALA A 179 -7.73 0.63 -20.55
N VAL A 180 -8.06 1.14 -19.36
CA VAL A 180 -7.38 2.32 -18.79
C VAL A 180 -5.90 2.03 -18.52
N ARG A 181 -5.57 0.88 -17.92
CA ARG A 181 -4.16 0.46 -17.70
C ARG A 181 -3.40 0.44 -19.01
N GLY A 182 -3.96 -0.23 -20.05
CA GLY A 182 -3.35 -0.30 -21.39
C GLY A 182 -3.12 1.08 -21.99
N TYR A 183 -4.16 1.92 -22.01
CA TYR A 183 -4.06 3.29 -22.52
C TYR A 183 -2.96 4.10 -21.83
N LEU A 184 -2.90 4.08 -20.48
CA LEU A 184 -1.91 4.83 -19.73
C LEU A 184 -0.48 4.37 -20.01
N LEU A 185 -0.26 3.05 -20.06
CA LEU A 185 1.07 2.48 -20.31
C LEU A 185 1.51 2.67 -21.78
N GLU A 186 0.59 2.58 -22.73
CA GLU A 186 0.89 2.84 -24.15
C GLU A 186 1.15 4.31 -24.42
N THR A 187 0.43 5.23 -23.75
CA THR A 187 0.54 6.67 -23.99
C THR A 187 1.73 7.29 -23.27
N TYR A 188 1.97 6.89 -22.01
CA TYR A 188 2.96 7.55 -21.15
C TYR A 188 4.17 6.69 -20.84
N GLY A 189 4.06 5.37 -20.96
CA GLY A 189 5.12 4.43 -20.55
C GLY A 189 5.23 4.24 -19.04
N ALA A 190 5.78 3.09 -18.64
CA ALA A 190 6.00 2.77 -17.23
C ALA A 190 7.06 3.68 -16.57
N GLU A 191 7.84 4.39 -17.37
CA GLU A 191 8.84 5.36 -16.92
C GLU A 191 8.23 6.71 -16.51
N ARG A 192 6.95 6.97 -16.84
CA ARG A 192 6.26 8.22 -16.48
C ARG A 192 5.12 8.02 -15.48
N ILE A 193 4.54 6.81 -15.41
CA ILE A 193 3.40 6.53 -14.55
C ILE A 193 3.49 5.11 -13.94
N GLY A 194 3.37 5.02 -12.63
CA GLY A 194 3.16 3.76 -11.92
C GLY A 194 1.68 3.39 -11.93
N VAL A 195 1.35 2.15 -12.33
CA VAL A 195 -0.02 1.64 -12.39
C VAL A 195 -0.07 0.28 -11.74
N CYS A 196 -0.82 0.14 -10.65
CA CYS A 196 -1.02 -1.15 -9.98
C CYS A 196 -2.46 -1.30 -9.47
N LYS A 197 -2.86 -2.54 -9.16
CA LYS A 197 -4.13 -2.81 -8.48
C LYS A 197 -3.92 -2.91 -6.98
N SER A 198 -4.83 -2.32 -6.19
CA SER A 198 -4.89 -2.50 -4.74
C SER A 198 -6.14 -3.27 -4.32
N ARG A 199 -7.10 -3.41 -5.21
CA ARG A 199 -8.32 -4.21 -5.08
C ARG A 199 -8.81 -4.63 -6.47
N HIS A 200 -9.77 -5.54 -6.53
CA HIS A 200 -10.33 -6.03 -7.80
C HIS A 200 -10.88 -4.90 -8.70
N ASN A 201 -11.38 -3.82 -8.12
CA ASN A 201 -11.99 -2.68 -8.82
C ASN A 201 -11.25 -1.34 -8.65
N PHE A 202 -10.03 -1.32 -8.09
CA PHE A 202 -9.21 -0.12 -7.90
C PHE A 202 -7.92 -0.20 -8.72
N LEU A 203 -7.71 0.77 -9.58
CA LEU A 203 -6.46 0.98 -10.31
C LEU A 203 -5.77 2.22 -9.75
N GLU A 204 -4.68 2.00 -9.04
CA GLU A 204 -3.88 3.03 -8.38
C GLU A 204 -2.88 3.62 -9.37
N LEU A 205 -2.79 4.94 -9.40
CA LEU A 205 -1.91 5.72 -10.26
C LEU A 205 -0.97 6.56 -9.39
N THR A 206 0.33 6.36 -9.55
CA THR A 206 1.41 7.01 -8.77
C THR A 206 2.52 7.51 -9.70
N ALA A 207 3.49 8.22 -9.17
CA ALA A 207 4.74 8.44 -9.90
C ALA A 207 5.44 7.08 -10.18
N PRO A 208 6.29 6.99 -11.25
CA PRO A 208 6.77 5.70 -11.75
C PRO A 208 7.62 4.91 -10.73
N ASP A 209 8.44 5.59 -9.95
CA ASP A 209 9.35 4.96 -8.97
C ASP A 209 8.71 4.76 -7.59
N VAL A 210 7.41 5.05 -7.47
CA VAL A 210 6.68 4.89 -6.22
C VAL A 210 6.24 3.45 -6.06
N SER A 211 6.66 2.87 -4.95
CA SER A 211 6.17 1.59 -4.45
C SER A 211 6.30 1.56 -2.93
N LYS A 212 5.58 0.65 -2.27
CA LYS A 212 5.78 0.45 -0.82
C LYS A 212 7.24 0.11 -0.54
N TRP A 213 7.89 -0.70 -1.40
CA TRP A 213 9.29 -1.12 -1.23
C TRP A 213 10.28 0.03 -1.35
N SER A 214 10.15 0.93 -2.33
CA SER A 214 11.05 2.08 -2.46
C SER A 214 11.03 2.97 -1.23
N ALA A 215 9.85 3.20 -0.65
CA ALA A 215 9.70 3.95 0.59
C ALA A 215 10.25 3.20 1.82
N VAL A 216 10.08 1.87 1.86
CA VAL A 216 10.65 1.00 2.91
C VAL A 216 12.17 1.08 2.90
N VAL A 217 12.81 0.94 1.74
CA VAL A 217 14.28 1.03 1.60
C VAL A 217 14.78 2.40 2.04
N ALA A 218 14.14 3.48 1.57
CA ALA A 218 14.53 4.84 1.96
C ALA A 218 14.41 5.09 3.48
N LEU A 219 13.40 4.52 4.12
CA LEU A 219 13.22 4.62 5.57
C LEU A 219 14.21 3.75 6.35
N ALA A 220 14.47 2.51 5.89
CA ALA A 220 15.44 1.60 6.47
C ALA A 220 16.86 2.19 6.43
N GLU A 221 17.23 2.81 5.31
CA GLU A 221 18.53 3.49 5.15
C GLU A 221 18.73 4.60 6.18
N GLN A 222 17.69 5.42 6.47
CA GLN A 222 17.75 6.46 7.52
C GLN A 222 18.06 5.89 8.91
N TRP A 223 17.71 4.63 9.16
CA TRP A 223 17.95 3.94 10.42
C TRP A 223 19.18 3.02 10.41
N GLY A 224 19.92 2.99 9.30
CA GLY A 224 21.07 2.09 9.13
C GLY A 224 20.69 0.61 9.13
N ILE A 225 19.47 0.29 8.68
CA ILE A 225 18.94 -1.07 8.55
C ILE A 225 19.12 -1.53 7.11
N LEU A 226 19.77 -2.70 6.93
CA LEU A 226 19.94 -3.26 5.61
C LEU A 226 18.64 -3.85 5.07
N PRO A 227 18.40 -3.83 3.74
CA PRO A 227 17.19 -4.44 3.15
C PRO A 227 16.95 -5.88 3.60
N GLN A 228 18.00 -6.69 3.76
CA GLN A 228 17.94 -8.08 4.23
C GLN A 228 17.51 -8.19 5.70
N GLU A 229 17.57 -7.13 6.48
CA GLU A 229 17.13 -7.10 7.88
C GLU A 229 15.67 -6.64 8.03
N VAL A 230 14.96 -6.51 6.89
CA VAL A 230 13.56 -6.12 6.83
C VAL A 230 12.66 -7.31 6.54
N MET A 231 11.61 -7.50 7.34
CA MET A 231 10.51 -8.42 7.06
C MET A 231 9.30 -7.62 6.57
N CYS A 232 8.73 -8.02 5.43
CA CYS A 232 7.53 -7.40 4.85
C CYS A 232 6.37 -8.38 4.85
N LEU A 233 5.17 -7.89 5.18
CA LEU A 233 3.90 -8.63 5.19
C LEU A 233 2.87 -7.89 4.34
N GLY A 234 2.20 -8.60 3.43
CA GLY A 234 1.20 -8.03 2.53
C GLY A 234 0.36 -9.10 1.84
N ASP A 235 -0.68 -8.71 1.11
CA ASP A 235 -1.61 -9.66 0.47
C ASP A 235 -1.99 -9.32 -0.98
N GLU A 236 -1.86 -8.07 -1.44
CA GLU A 236 -2.33 -7.63 -2.75
C GLU A 236 -1.21 -7.25 -3.75
N GLU A 237 -1.59 -6.93 -5.01
CA GLU A 237 -0.65 -6.60 -6.10
C GLU A 237 0.30 -5.45 -5.74
N ASN A 238 -0.22 -4.44 -5.03
CA ASN A 238 0.56 -3.28 -4.57
C ASN A 238 1.63 -3.63 -3.51
N ASP A 239 1.58 -4.83 -2.92
CA ASP A 239 2.58 -5.35 -1.99
C ASP A 239 3.71 -6.10 -2.69
N VAL A 240 3.51 -6.52 -3.93
CA VAL A 240 4.45 -7.39 -4.65
C VAL A 240 5.88 -6.81 -4.62
N ALA A 241 6.04 -5.50 -4.76
CA ALA A 241 7.37 -4.88 -4.74
C ALA A 241 8.10 -5.12 -3.40
N MET A 242 7.40 -5.04 -2.26
CA MET A 242 8.01 -5.30 -0.94
C MET A 242 8.11 -6.79 -0.60
N LEU A 243 7.20 -7.63 -1.15
CA LEU A 243 7.24 -9.08 -0.95
C LEU A 243 8.35 -9.75 -1.77
N ALA A 244 8.67 -9.22 -2.95
CA ALA A 244 9.75 -9.69 -3.82
C ALA A 244 11.10 -8.99 -3.57
N GLY A 245 11.13 -7.98 -2.72
CA GLY A 245 12.32 -7.19 -2.39
C GLY A 245 13.44 -8.01 -1.72
N ASP A 246 14.58 -7.38 -1.41
CA ASP A 246 15.75 -8.07 -0.86
C ASP A 246 15.55 -8.58 0.57
N GLY A 247 14.57 -8.06 1.32
CA GLY A 247 14.18 -8.51 2.65
C GLY A 247 13.41 -9.83 2.67
N LEU A 248 12.90 -10.23 3.82
CA LEU A 248 12.00 -11.37 3.99
C LEU A 248 10.57 -10.97 3.65
N GLY A 249 10.15 -11.16 2.41
CA GLY A 249 8.78 -10.90 1.95
C GLY A 249 7.87 -12.10 2.17
N LEU A 250 6.80 -11.93 2.94
CA LEU A 250 5.85 -12.97 3.31
C LEU A 250 4.44 -12.57 2.89
N ALA A 251 3.82 -13.34 1.99
CA ALA A 251 2.45 -13.11 1.56
C ALA A 251 1.46 -13.75 2.52
N MET A 252 0.36 -13.06 2.77
CA MET A 252 -0.77 -13.64 3.52
C MET A 252 -1.48 -14.71 2.68
N ALA A 253 -1.93 -15.80 3.31
CA ALA A 253 -2.65 -16.88 2.62
C ALA A 253 -4.02 -16.46 2.05
N ASN A 254 -4.60 -15.34 2.50
CA ASN A 254 -5.81 -14.77 1.90
C ASN A 254 -5.55 -14.00 0.59
N GLY A 255 -4.31 -13.65 0.28
CA GLY A 255 -3.96 -12.94 -0.95
C GLY A 255 -4.08 -13.84 -2.19
N PRO A 256 -4.19 -13.23 -3.40
CA PRO A 256 -4.24 -13.98 -4.66
C PRO A 256 -3.00 -14.84 -4.86
N LEU A 257 -3.16 -16.02 -5.48
CA LEU A 257 -2.04 -16.92 -5.79
C LEU A 257 -0.93 -16.24 -6.60
N ALA A 258 -1.27 -15.29 -7.46
CA ALA A 258 -0.29 -14.53 -8.25
C ALA A 258 0.63 -13.69 -7.37
N VAL A 259 0.12 -13.16 -6.26
CA VAL A 259 0.89 -12.40 -5.25
C VAL A 259 1.73 -13.37 -4.40
N GLN A 260 1.11 -14.45 -3.90
CA GLN A 260 1.79 -15.46 -3.10
C GLN A 260 3.04 -16.04 -3.81
N ARG A 261 2.96 -16.27 -5.13
CA ARG A 261 4.08 -16.77 -5.96
C ARG A 261 5.25 -15.78 -6.10
N LYS A 262 5.05 -14.51 -5.79
CA LYS A 262 6.09 -13.48 -5.84
C LYS A 262 6.82 -13.29 -4.50
N ALA A 263 6.19 -13.73 -3.42
CA ALA A 263 6.77 -13.66 -2.08
C ALA A 263 7.82 -14.74 -1.86
N LYS A 264 8.70 -14.52 -0.89
CA LYS A 264 9.69 -15.52 -0.43
C LYS A 264 9.06 -16.63 0.41
N GLY A 265 7.91 -16.36 1.01
CA GLY A 265 7.14 -17.34 1.78
C GLY A 265 5.69 -16.93 1.95
N ILE A 266 4.91 -17.84 2.54
CA ILE A 266 3.52 -17.61 2.89
C ILE A 266 3.36 -17.68 4.40
N VAL A 267 2.43 -16.89 4.93
CA VAL A 267 1.98 -16.96 6.33
C VAL A 267 0.48 -17.30 6.37
N PRO A 268 -0.03 -17.83 7.49
CA PRO A 268 -1.43 -18.18 7.62
C PRO A 268 -2.38 -17.03 7.25
N HIS A 269 -3.64 -17.38 7.03
CA HIS A 269 -4.70 -16.45 6.71
C HIS A 269 -4.86 -15.37 7.79
N ILE A 270 -5.31 -14.17 7.41
CA ILE A 270 -5.54 -13.06 8.36
C ILE A 270 -6.48 -13.47 9.51
N LEU A 271 -7.49 -14.29 9.25
CA LEU A 271 -8.40 -14.83 10.28
C LEU A 271 -7.73 -15.80 11.28
N GLU A 272 -6.51 -16.23 10.98
CA GLU A 272 -5.66 -17.06 11.83
C GLU A 272 -4.52 -16.26 12.44
N ASP A 273 -4.57 -14.93 12.37
CA ASP A 273 -3.51 -14.02 12.85
C ASP A 273 -2.14 -14.28 12.22
N GLY A 274 -2.11 -14.58 10.91
CA GLY A 274 -0.88 -14.96 10.19
C GLY A 274 0.26 -13.97 10.34
N ALA A 275 -0.04 -12.66 10.34
CA ALA A 275 0.97 -11.62 10.55
C ALA A 275 1.59 -11.70 11.97
N ALA A 276 0.78 -11.92 12.99
CA ALA A 276 1.28 -12.11 14.36
C ALA A 276 2.12 -13.39 14.48
N GLN A 277 1.69 -14.48 13.82
CA GLN A 277 2.46 -15.73 13.80
C GLN A 277 3.84 -15.52 13.15
N ALA A 278 3.92 -14.80 12.04
CA ALA A 278 5.20 -14.46 11.39
C ALA A 278 6.12 -13.65 12.31
N MET A 279 5.59 -12.59 12.92
CA MET A 279 6.36 -11.76 13.83
C MET A 279 6.87 -12.56 15.06
N ARG A 280 6.05 -13.44 15.63
CA ARG A 280 6.48 -14.33 16.72
C ARG A 280 7.59 -15.27 16.25
N HIS A 281 7.45 -15.89 15.09
CA HIS A 281 8.41 -16.85 14.56
C HIS A 281 9.78 -16.22 14.28
N TYR A 282 9.81 -15.08 13.58
CA TYR A 282 11.08 -14.50 13.11
C TYR A 282 11.72 -13.49 14.07
N VAL A 283 10.95 -12.93 14.99
CA VAL A 283 11.42 -11.87 15.90
C VAL A 283 11.47 -12.31 17.35
N LEU A 284 10.43 -13.00 17.84
CA LEU A 284 10.28 -13.29 19.28
C LEU A 284 10.69 -14.71 19.67
N ALA A 285 10.82 -15.65 18.74
CA ALA A 285 11.16 -17.05 19.02
C ALA A 285 12.69 -17.29 19.20
N LYS A 286 13.45 -16.28 19.63
CA LYS A 286 14.89 -16.36 19.87
C LYS A 286 15.19 -16.83 21.29
#